data_935e5f0798db1cfe9245e86b0081fae7
#
_entry.id   935e5f0798db1cfe9245e86b0081fae7
#
_cell.length_a   1.000
_cell.length_b   1.000
_cell.length_c   1.000
_cell.angle_alpha   90.00
_cell.angle_beta   90.00
_cell.angle_gamma   90.00
#
_symmetry.space_group_name_H-M   'P 1'
#
loop_
_entity.id
_entity.type
_entity.pdbx_description
1 polymer ?
#
loop_
_entity_poly.entity_id
_entity_poly.type
_entity_poly.pdbx_seq_one_letter_code
_entity_poly.pdbx_strand_id
1 'polypeptide(L)'
;NVCYQGDCLEVMKDIPDNSIDCIITSPPYNKGYWSKNRNMNNGFKTKCRRITYGNFDDNLTPEEYKKQQIKLLEECLRVLKDTGSIFYNHIDILSEHQTIHPKFVYNFPIKQIIIWNRKNTPKLDKSYFFPITEYIYWIQKTKTSRTKFNRKKAIFNSNVWNISPATKNCFPAPFPEQLVENCLLTTTDENDIVLDPFAGSGTTGVACKNLNRNFI
;
A
#
# COMPACT_ATOMS: atom_id res chain seq x y z
N ASN A 1 -13.19 -13.64 -9.42
CA ASN A 1 -12.07 -13.69 -8.48
C ASN A 1 -10.89 -14.37 -9.18
N VAL A 2 -9.87 -13.63 -9.47
CA VAL A 2 -8.71 -14.11 -10.26
C VAL A 2 -7.42 -13.57 -9.63
N CYS A 3 -6.34 -14.38 -9.65
CA CYS A 3 -5.00 -13.94 -9.35
C CYS A 3 -4.13 -14.15 -10.59
N TYR A 4 -3.47 -13.09 -11.03
CA TYR A 4 -2.52 -13.14 -12.12
C TYR A 4 -1.09 -13.15 -11.58
N GLN A 5 -0.22 -13.90 -12.19
CA GLN A 5 1.21 -13.86 -11.92
C GLN A 5 1.91 -13.12 -13.05
N GLY A 6 2.49 -11.95 -12.75
CA GLY A 6 3.18 -11.16 -13.78
C GLY A 6 3.56 -9.78 -13.27
N ASP A 7 4.08 -8.95 -14.17
CA ASP A 7 4.25 -7.52 -13.92
C ASP A 7 2.87 -6.85 -13.88
N CYS A 8 2.56 -6.15 -12.79
CA CYS A 8 1.25 -5.54 -12.61
C CYS A 8 0.91 -4.51 -13.69
N LEU A 9 1.89 -3.76 -14.20
CA LEU A 9 1.67 -2.80 -15.28
C LEU A 9 1.35 -3.48 -16.61
N GLU A 10 1.89 -4.66 -16.87
CA GLU A 10 1.55 -5.43 -18.06
C GLU A 10 0.16 -6.07 -17.92
N VAL A 11 -0.14 -6.68 -16.78
CA VAL A 11 -1.46 -7.30 -16.52
C VAL A 11 -2.58 -6.26 -16.52
N MET A 12 -2.35 -5.09 -15.95
CA MET A 12 -3.35 -4.03 -15.88
C MET A 12 -3.76 -3.48 -17.25
N LYS A 13 -2.96 -3.65 -18.31
CA LYS A 13 -3.35 -3.25 -19.67
C LYS A 13 -4.62 -3.93 -20.17
N ASP A 14 -4.88 -5.15 -19.70
CA ASP A 14 -6.06 -5.93 -20.06
C ASP A 14 -7.30 -5.58 -19.21
N ILE A 15 -7.12 -4.77 -18.16
CA ILE A 15 -8.24 -4.29 -17.34
C ILE A 15 -8.87 -3.07 -18.01
N PRO A 16 -10.19 -3.10 -18.27
CA PRO A 16 -10.86 -1.95 -18.91
C PRO A 16 -10.80 -0.68 -18.05
N ASP A 17 -10.80 0.46 -18.73
CA ASP A 17 -10.94 1.76 -18.07
C ASP A 17 -12.22 1.82 -17.23
N ASN A 18 -12.18 2.51 -16.10
CA ASN A 18 -13.35 2.76 -15.24
C ASN A 18 -14.11 1.47 -14.83
N SER A 19 -13.41 0.37 -14.58
CA SER A 19 -14.01 -0.93 -14.24
C SER A 19 -13.85 -1.33 -12.78
N ILE A 20 -12.90 -0.74 -12.05
CA ILE A 20 -12.55 -1.09 -10.68
C ILE A 20 -13.20 -0.14 -9.67
N ASP A 21 -13.81 -0.69 -8.64
CA ASP A 21 -14.49 0.08 -7.59
C ASP A 21 -13.53 0.52 -6.48
N CYS A 22 -12.56 -0.33 -6.12
CA CYS A 22 -11.60 -0.02 -5.09
C CYS A 22 -10.24 -0.64 -5.40
N ILE A 23 -9.17 0.09 -5.10
CA ILE A 23 -7.79 -0.41 -5.19
C ILE A 23 -7.17 -0.29 -3.80
N ILE A 24 -6.62 -1.40 -3.28
CA ILE A 24 -5.93 -1.42 -1.99
C ILE A 24 -4.58 -2.07 -2.22
N THR A 25 -3.50 -1.32 -1.98
CA THR A 25 -2.18 -1.83 -2.34
C THR A 25 -1.05 -1.28 -1.48
N SER A 26 0.00 -2.08 -1.34
CA SER A 26 1.27 -1.74 -0.69
C SER A 26 2.41 -2.16 -1.60
N PRO A 27 2.91 -1.29 -2.47
CA PRO A 27 4.01 -1.64 -3.36
C PRO A 27 5.29 -1.91 -2.57
N PRO A 28 6.27 -2.58 -3.17
CA PRO A 28 7.62 -2.65 -2.60
C PRO A 28 8.17 -1.23 -2.37
N TYR A 29 8.81 -1.01 -1.21
CA TYR A 29 9.24 0.33 -0.78
C TYR A 29 10.69 0.66 -1.15
N ASN A 30 11.28 -0.05 -2.10
CA ASN A 30 12.67 0.11 -2.53
C ASN A 30 13.69 0.00 -1.38
N LYS A 31 13.39 -0.87 -0.40
CA LYS A 31 14.23 -1.04 0.81
C LYS A 31 15.61 -1.60 0.50
N GLY A 32 15.75 -2.33 -0.59
CA GLY A 32 17.02 -2.87 -1.06
C GLY A 32 18.04 -1.78 -1.33
N TYR A 33 17.66 -0.74 -2.08
CA TYR A 33 18.51 0.42 -2.38
C TYR A 33 18.99 1.13 -1.10
N TRP A 34 18.05 1.44 -0.20
CA TRP A 34 18.36 2.16 1.03
C TRP A 34 19.15 1.33 2.04
N SER A 35 19.05 0.02 2.01
CA SER A 35 19.82 -0.87 2.89
C SER A 35 21.29 -0.99 2.47
N LYS A 36 21.59 -0.91 1.17
CA LYS A 36 22.96 -0.96 0.65
C LYS A 36 23.76 0.31 0.96
N ASN A 37 23.08 1.45 0.96
CA ASN A 37 23.69 2.75 1.16
C ASN A 37 23.87 3.14 2.65
N ARG A 38 23.47 2.28 3.58
CA ARG A 38 23.81 2.42 4.99
C ARG A 38 25.20 1.80 5.21
N ASN A 39 26.19 2.60 5.53
CA ASN A 39 27.45 2.11 6.09
C ASN A 39 27.13 1.36 7.40
N MET A 40 26.91 0.04 7.30
CA MET A 40 26.72 -0.83 8.46
C MET A 40 28.05 -1.11 9.15
N ASN A 41 28.75 -0.06 9.61
CA ASN A 41 29.94 -0.22 10.46
C ASN A 41 29.62 -0.50 11.94
N ASN A 42 28.36 -0.55 12.32
CA ASN A 42 27.96 -0.89 13.68
C ASN A 42 27.41 -2.33 13.75
N GLY A 43 28.24 -3.24 14.14
CA GLY A 43 28.17 -4.64 14.58
C GLY A 43 26.83 -5.37 14.84
N PHE A 44 25.70 -4.80 14.56
CA PHE A 44 24.42 -5.50 14.55
C PHE A 44 24.17 -6.11 13.17
N LYS A 45 24.67 -7.32 12.98
CA LYS A 45 24.20 -8.24 11.92
C LYS A 45 22.70 -8.56 12.17
N THR A 46 21.81 -7.60 12.00
CA THR A 46 20.42 -7.95 11.76
C THR A 46 20.42 -8.70 10.43
N LYS A 47 20.23 -10.02 10.49
CA LYS A 47 19.77 -10.82 9.36
C LYS A 47 18.40 -10.28 8.94
N CYS A 48 18.32 -9.06 8.41
CA CYS A 48 17.22 -8.69 7.54
C CYS A 48 17.34 -9.66 6.37
N ARG A 49 16.59 -10.76 6.43
CA ARG A 49 16.35 -11.58 5.24
C ARG A 49 15.97 -10.58 4.16
N ARG A 50 16.77 -10.52 3.08
CA ARG A 50 16.38 -9.81 1.87
C ARG A 50 14.99 -10.32 1.54
N ILE A 51 14.02 -9.42 1.63
CA ILE A 51 12.69 -9.68 1.12
C ILE A 51 12.88 -9.69 -0.38
N THR A 52 12.89 -10.85 -0.99
CA THR A 52 12.88 -10.99 -2.44
C THR A 52 11.44 -11.06 -2.88
N TYR A 53 10.99 -10.07 -3.63
CA TYR A 53 9.67 -10.05 -4.26
C TYR A 53 9.71 -10.75 -5.64
N GLY A 54 10.22 -11.98 -5.69
CA GLY A 54 10.40 -12.71 -6.94
C GLY A 54 11.36 -11.98 -7.88
N ASN A 55 10.90 -11.64 -9.08
CA ASN A 55 11.70 -10.93 -10.10
C ASN A 55 11.65 -9.41 -9.96
N PHE A 56 10.96 -8.86 -8.95
CA PHE A 56 10.87 -7.42 -8.75
C PHE A 56 12.19 -6.85 -8.20
N ASP A 57 12.76 -5.86 -8.89
CA ASP A 57 13.98 -5.19 -8.44
C ASP A 57 13.67 -4.13 -7.37
N ASP A 58 13.97 -4.45 -6.11
CA ASP A 58 13.83 -3.55 -4.94
C ASP A 58 15.07 -2.67 -4.72
N ASN A 59 15.90 -2.46 -5.78
CA ASN A 59 17.15 -1.68 -5.73
C ASN A 59 17.21 -0.55 -6.77
N LEU A 60 16.07 -0.03 -7.16
CA LEU A 60 16.00 1.06 -8.12
C LEU A 60 16.61 2.34 -7.55
N THR A 61 17.20 3.17 -8.40
CA THR A 61 17.54 4.53 -7.98
C THR A 61 16.26 5.28 -7.54
N PRO A 62 16.34 6.31 -6.68
CA PRO A 62 15.18 7.07 -6.24
C PRO A 62 14.33 7.62 -7.39
N GLU A 63 14.98 8.06 -8.48
CA GLU A 63 14.26 8.59 -9.65
C GLU A 63 13.58 7.49 -10.47
N GLU A 64 14.20 6.33 -10.64
CA GLU A 64 13.57 5.17 -11.31
C GLU A 64 12.39 4.65 -10.49
N TYR A 65 12.56 4.50 -9.18
CA TYR A 65 11.49 4.12 -8.27
C TYR A 65 10.30 5.10 -8.36
N LYS A 66 10.57 6.40 -8.28
CA LYS A 66 9.55 7.44 -8.43
C LYS A 66 8.79 7.33 -9.75
N LYS A 67 9.50 7.15 -10.87
CA LYS A 67 8.89 6.98 -12.19
C LYS A 67 8.00 5.75 -12.25
N GLN A 68 8.44 4.63 -11.68
CA GLN A 68 7.68 3.40 -11.63
C GLN A 68 6.40 3.56 -10.79
N GLN A 69 6.49 4.19 -9.62
CA GLN A 69 5.32 4.41 -8.76
C GLN A 69 4.33 5.40 -9.37
N ILE A 70 4.79 6.42 -10.09
CA ILE A 70 3.91 7.33 -10.84
C ILE A 70 3.14 6.56 -11.91
N LYS A 71 3.82 5.75 -12.73
CA LYS A 71 3.16 4.92 -13.75
C LYS A 71 2.12 3.97 -13.13
N LEU A 72 2.44 3.35 -12.01
CA LEU A 72 1.50 2.50 -11.28
C LEU A 72 0.24 3.25 -10.87
N LEU A 73 0.39 4.43 -10.26
CA LEU A 73 -0.75 5.23 -9.82
C LEU A 73 -1.56 5.80 -11.00
N GLU A 74 -0.92 6.13 -12.12
CA GLU A 74 -1.61 6.52 -13.36
C GLU A 74 -2.47 5.37 -13.91
N GLU A 75 -1.93 4.14 -13.95
CA GLU A 75 -2.71 2.96 -14.35
C GLU A 75 -3.82 2.63 -13.35
N CYS A 76 -3.56 2.75 -12.06
CA CYS A 76 -4.61 2.63 -11.04
C CYS A 76 -5.75 3.64 -11.29
N LEU A 77 -5.42 4.90 -11.60
CA LEU A 77 -6.43 5.90 -11.93
C LEU A 77 -7.16 5.59 -13.24
N ARG A 78 -6.48 5.03 -14.25
CA ARG A 78 -7.12 4.65 -15.52
C ARG A 78 -8.23 3.65 -15.30
N VAL A 79 -7.94 2.57 -14.57
CA VAL A 79 -8.91 1.48 -14.32
C VAL A 79 -9.95 1.82 -13.27
N LEU A 80 -9.71 2.81 -12.40
CA LEU A 80 -10.61 3.21 -11.33
C LEU A 80 -11.89 3.86 -11.86
N LYS A 81 -13.05 3.51 -11.32
CA LYS A 81 -14.32 4.21 -11.58
C LYS A 81 -14.32 5.63 -11.00
N ASP A 82 -15.17 6.52 -11.49
CA ASP A 82 -15.27 7.90 -11.01
C ASP A 82 -15.66 8.00 -9.52
N THR A 83 -16.41 7.03 -9.03
CA THR A 83 -16.80 6.92 -7.61
C THR A 83 -15.85 6.09 -6.78
N GLY A 84 -14.83 5.51 -7.40
CA GLY A 84 -13.89 4.58 -6.79
C GLY A 84 -12.88 5.24 -5.85
N SER A 85 -12.14 4.39 -5.16
CA SER A 85 -11.13 4.79 -4.17
C SER A 85 -9.85 3.99 -4.35
N ILE A 86 -8.69 4.65 -4.21
CA ILE A 86 -7.39 3.98 -4.09
C ILE A 86 -6.87 4.20 -2.66
N PHE A 87 -6.52 3.12 -1.98
CA PHE A 87 -5.79 3.13 -0.71
C PHE A 87 -4.36 2.66 -0.97
N TYR A 88 -3.48 3.63 -1.13
CA TYR A 88 -2.07 3.40 -1.42
C TYR A 88 -1.26 3.51 -0.14
N ASN A 89 -0.77 2.37 0.39
CA ASN A 89 0.04 2.36 1.60
C ASN A 89 1.51 2.61 1.27
N HIS A 90 2.15 3.46 2.05
CA HIS A 90 3.58 3.73 1.94
C HIS A 90 4.18 4.15 3.29
N ILE A 91 5.48 4.00 3.41
CA ILE A 91 6.24 4.42 4.59
C ILE A 91 7.16 5.60 4.27
N ASP A 92 7.53 6.32 5.31
CA ASP A 92 8.72 7.15 5.25
C ASP A 92 9.98 6.29 5.35
N ILE A 93 10.96 6.59 4.53
CA ILE A 93 12.26 5.93 4.60
C ILE A 93 13.18 6.82 5.43
N LEU A 94 13.58 6.30 6.58
CA LEU A 94 14.56 6.98 7.43
C LEU A 94 15.96 6.65 6.91
N SER A 95 16.66 7.65 6.40
CA SER A 95 18.07 7.58 6.11
C SER A 95 18.89 8.17 7.28
N GLU A 96 20.22 8.03 7.25
CA GLU A 96 21.12 8.49 8.31
C GLU A 96 20.97 9.98 8.62
N HIS A 97 20.62 10.80 7.63
CA HIS A 97 20.61 12.26 7.73
C HIS A 97 19.26 12.90 7.46
N GLN A 98 18.28 12.14 6.97
CA GLN A 98 16.97 12.70 6.60
C GLN A 98 15.86 11.66 6.51
N THR A 99 14.65 12.14 6.63
CA THR A 99 13.44 11.37 6.30
C THR A 99 13.06 11.62 4.84
N ILE A 100 12.85 10.54 4.08
CA ILE A 100 12.44 10.59 2.69
C ILE A 100 10.97 10.21 2.61
N HIS A 101 10.15 11.20 2.30
CA HIS A 101 8.72 11.02 2.06
C HIS A 101 8.46 10.62 0.60
N PRO A 102 7.42 9.85 0.32
CA PRO A 102 6.99 9.54 -1.05
C PRO A 102 6.29 10.75 -1.69
N LYS A 103 7.02 11.86 -1.87
CA LYS A 103 6.48 13.14 -2.34
C LYS A 103 5.75 13.07 -3.69
N PHE A 104 6.06 12.08 -4.52
CA PHE A 104 5.39 11.87 -5.81
C PHE A 104 3.88 11.63 -5.66
N VAL A 105 3.43 11.11 -4.52
CA VAL A 105 2.00 10.86 -4.26
C VAL A 105 1.19 12.16 -4.25
N TYR A 106 1.80 13.29 -3.87
CA TYR A 106 1.13 14.59 -3.83
C TYR A 106 0.77 15.16 -5.20
N ASN A 107 1.24 14.55 -6.29
CA ASN A 107 0.80 14.87 -7.66
C ASN A 107 -0.58 14.30 -7.99
N PHE A 108 -1.11 13.41 -7.15
CA PHE A 108 -2.39 12.74 -7.34
C PHE A 108 -3.50 13.37 -6.49
N PRO A 109 -4.78 13.15 -6.83
CA PRO A 109 -5.90 13.76 -6.11
C PRO A 109 -6.16 13.05 -4.76
N ILE A 110 -5.31 13.31 -3.79
CA ILE A 110 -5.44 12.78 -2.43
C ILE A 110 -6.70 13.38 -1.79
N LYS A 111 -7.61 12.51 -1.36
CA LYS A 111 -8.78 12.89 -0.57
C LYS A 111 -8.44 13.03 0.92
N GLN A 112 -7.66 12.10 1.46
CA GLN A 112 -7.24 12.11 2.86
C GLN A 112 -5.97 11.28 3.05
N ILE A 113 -5.16 11.65 4.03
CA ILE A 113 -4.06 10.83 4.54
C ILE A 113 -4.54 10.16 5.81
N ILE A 114 -4.44 8.83 5.84
CA ILE A 114 -4.76 7.99 6.98
C ILE A 114 -3.45 7.51 7.58
N ILE A 115 -3.34 7.56 8.89
CA ILE A 115 -2.16 7.13 9.64
C ILE A 115 -2.47 5.74 10.22
N TRP A 116 -1.77 4.73 9.73
CA TRP A 116 -1.79 3.43 10.37
C TRP A 116 -0.75 3.39 11.50
N ASN A 117 -1.22 3.45 12.74
CA ASN A 117 -0.41 3.26 13.93
C ASN A 117 -0.28 1.77 14.23
N ARG A 118 0.91 1.23 14.01
CA ARG A 118 1.26 -0.19 14.18
C ARG A 118 1.50 -0.59 15.65
N LYS A 119 1.49 0.40 16.56
CA LYS A 119 1.75 0.25 18.01
C LYS A 119 3.16 -0.17 18.38
N ASN A 120 3.90 -0.85 17.50
CA ASN A 120 5.29 -1.26 17.72
C ASN A 120 6.12 -1.23 16.43
N THR A 121 7.43 -1.34 16.58
CA THR A 121 8.38 -1.47 15.47
C THR A 121 9.51 -2.40 15.85
N PRO A 122 10.03 -3.21 14.91
CA PRO A 122 11.25 -3.98 15.13
C PRO A 122 12.52 -3.11 15.05
N LYS A 123 12.42 -1.84 14.64
CA LYS A 123 13.56 -0.93 14.55
C LYS A 123 13.81 -0.30 15.91
N LEU A 124 14.96 -0.65 16.49
CA LEU A 124 15.49 -0.01 17.68
C LEU A 124 16.72 0.80 17.26
N ASP A 125 16.56 2.11 17.20
CA ASP A 125 17.64 3.05 16.92
C ASP A 125 17.63 4.13 18.00
N LYS A 126 18.81 4.55 18.45
CA LYS A 126 18.94 5.52 19.54
C LYS A 126 19.00 6.96 19.05
N SER A 127 19.09 7.18 17.73
CA SER A 127 19.24 8.48 17.12
C SER A 127 17.94 9.17 16.72
N TYR A 128 16.78 8.45 16.75
CA TYR A 128 15.47 9.00 16.42
C TYR A 128 14.34 8.25 17.15
N PHE A 129 13.15 8.84 17.14
CA PHE A 129 11.95 8.20 17.67
C PHE A 129 11.58 6.95 16.86
N PHE A 130 11.04 5.93 17.51
CA PHE A 130 10.66 4.69 16.85
C PHE A 130 9.57 4.91 15.81
N PRO A 131 9.80 4.54 14.53
CA PRO A 131 8.82 4.70 13.47
C PRO A 131 7.74 3.63 13.57
N ILE A 132 6.65 3.96 14.23
CA ILE A 132 5.51 3.05 14.44
C ILE A 132 4.34 3.32 13.51
N THR A 133 4.49 4.27 12.60
CA THR A 133 3.41 4.67 11.67
C THR A 133 3.73 4.32 10.24
N GLU A 134 2.67 4.03 9.48
CA GLU A 134 2.67 4.00 8.02
C GLU A 134 1.56 4.94 7.52
N TYR A 135 1.64 5.39 6.28
CA TYR A 135 0.69 6.30 5.68
C TYR A 135 -0.13 5.57 4.63
N ILE A 136 -1.45 5.71 4.69
CA ILE A 136 -2.36 5.25 3.65
C ILE A 136 -2.91 6.48 2.96
N TYR A 137 -2.51 6.69 1.72
CA TYR A 137 -3.00 7.79 0.90
C TYR A 137 -4.31 7.35 0.25
N TRP A 138 -5.42 7.94 0.70
CA TRP A 138 -6.71 7.76 0.06
C TRP A 138 -6.81 8.70 -1.12
N ILE A 139 -6.70 8.14 -2.32
CA ILE A 139 -6.70 8.85 -3.60
C ILE A 139 -8.04 8.61 -4.29
N GLN A 140 -8.57 9.62 -4.93
CA GLN A 140 -9.81 9.57 -5.72
C GLN A 140 -9.50 9.76 -7.21
N LYS A 141 -10.46 9.52 -8.09
CA LYS A 141 -10.26 9.61 -9.55
C LYS A 141 -9.81 11.00 -9.99
N THR A 142 -10.50 12.03 -9.51
CA THR A 142 -10.19 13.45 -9.78
C THR A 142 -10.39 14.27 -8.51
N LYS A 143 -9.94 15.53 -8.48
CA LYS A 143 -10.15 16.44 -7.35
C LYS A 143 -11.63 16.70 -7.03
N THR A 144 -12.51 16.49 -7.99
CA THR A 144 -13.96 16.73 -7.90
C THR A 144 -14.78 15.44 -7.84
N SER A 145 -14.15 14.27 -7.84
CA SER A 145 -14.83 12.97 -7.77
C SER A 145 -15.66 12.85 -6.50
N ARG A 146 -16.86 12.28 -6.64
CA ARG A 146 -17.73 11.95 -5.52
C ARG A 146 -17.49 10.50 -5.13
N THR A 147 -16.36 10.23 -4.50
CA THR A 147 -16.04 8.88 -4.00
C THR A 147 -17.09 8.40 -3.01
N LYS A 148 -17.53 7.17 -3.19
CA LYS A 148 -18.41 6.46 -2.24
C LYS A 148 -17.76 6.41 -0.86
N PHE A 149 -18.50 6.78 0.18
CA PHE A 149 -18.05 6.66 1.55
C PHE A 149 -19.21 6.50 2.52
N ASN A 150 -19.26 5.36 3.19
CA ASN A 150 -20.27 5.06 4.22
C ASN A 150 -19.63 5.05 5.62
N ARG A 151 -19.65 6.18 6.28
CA ARG A 151 -19.09 6.33 7.63
C ARG A 151 -19.74 5.40 8.66
N LYS A 152 -21.01 5.03 8.49
CA LYS A 152 -21.72 4.16 9.45
C LYS A 152 -21.17 2.72 9.46
N LYS A 153 -20.52 2.29 8.37
CA LYS A 153 -19.86 0.99 8.24
C LYS A 153 -18.38 1.01 8.68
N ALA A 154 -17.83 2.17 9.06
CA ALA A 154 -16.43 2.29 9.42
C ALA A 154 -16.10 1.57 10.74
N ILE A 155 -15.07 0.75 10.73
CA ILE A 155 -14.48 0.16 11.94
C ILE A 155 -13.73 1.26 12.73
N PHE A 156 -13.07 2.16 12.01
CA PHE A 156 -12.35 3.31 12.57
C PHE A 156 -12.97 4.61 12.08
N ASN A 157 -13.41 5.46 13.00
CA ASN A 157 -14.08 6.73 12.68
C ASN A 157 -13.13 7.93 12.52
N SER A 158 -11.85 7.75 12.86
CA SER A 158 -10.80 8.76 12.69
C SER A 158 -9.84 8.37 11.57
N ASN A 159 -8.99 9.29 11.15
CA ASN A 159 -7.90 8.99 10.21
C ASN A 159 -6.64 8.43 10.89
N VAL A 160 -6.70 8.09 12.16
CA VAL A 160 -5.63 7.36 12.87
C VAL A 160 -6.14 5.98 13.24
N TRP A 161 -5.59 4.95 12.60
CA TRP A 161 -6.00 3.56 12.78
C TRP A 161 -4.99 2.82 13.65
N ASN A 162 -5.41 2.39 14.83
CA ASN A 162 -4.59 1.66 15.78
C ASN A 162 -4.71 0.14 15.55
N ILE A 163 -3.96 -0.38 14.57
CA ILE A 163 -4.02 -1.78 14.16
C ILE A 163 -2.65 -2.41 14.36
N SER A 164 -2.59 -3.51 15.11
CA SER A 164 -1.35 -4.28 15.25
C SER A 164 -0.95 -4.91 13.91
N PRO A 165 0.35 -4.99 13.57
CA PRO A 165 0.79 -5.72 12.39
C PRO A 165 0.25 -7.15 12.39
N ALA A 166 -0.01 -7.70 11.21
CA ALA A 166 -0.40 -9.10 11.09
C ALA A 166 0.68 -10.00 11.73
N THR A 167 0.24 -11.03 12.45
CA THR A 167 1.12 -12.05 13.01
C THR A 167 1.75 -12.86 11.88
N LYS A 168 2.97 -13.36 12.11
CA LYS A 168 3.81 -14.05 11.12
C LYS A 168 3.03 -15.08 10.29
N ASN A 169 2.90 -14.81 9.01
CA ASN A 169 2.66 -15.80 7.99
C ASN A 169 3.93 -15.96 7.12
N CYS A 170 3.88 -16.80 6.10
CA CYS A 170 5.02 -17.10 5.22
C CYS A 170 5.51 -15.89 4.42
N PHE A 171 4.74 -14.79 4.38
CA PHE A 171 5.05 -13.60 3.60
C PHE A 171 5.62 -12.48 4.47
N PRO A 172 6.56 -11.70 3.94
CA PRO A 172 7.09 -10.54 4.60
C PRO A 172 6.06 -9.40 4.62
N ALA A 173 5.79 -8.86 5.84
CA ALA A 173 4.99 -7.66 6.06
C ALA A 173 3.56 -7.67 5.45
N PRO A 174 2.72 -8.70 5.74
CA PRO A 174 1.35 -8.71 5.25
C PRO A 174 0.52 -7.59 5.88
N PHE A 175 -0.47 -7.10 5.14
CA PHE A 175 -1.48 -6.22 5.72
C PHE A 175 -2.27 -6.93 6.82
N PRO A 176 -2.66 -6.23 7.88
CA PRO A 176 -3.72 -6.70 8.75
C PRO A 176 -5.05 -6.71 8.01
N GLU A 177 -5.81 -7.80 8.11
CA GLU A 177 -7.13 -7.94 7.45
C GLU A 177 -8.07 -6.78 7.83
N GLN A 178 -8.09 -6.38 9.10
CA GLN A 178 -8.90 -5.28 9.60
C GLN A 178 -8.66 -3.93 8.89
N LEU A 179 -7.43 -3.69 8.40
CA LEU A 179 -7.12 -2.50 7.61
C LEU A 179 -7.86 -2.54 6.27
N VAL A 180 -7.80 -3.69 5.58
CA VAL A 180 -8.47 -3.91 4.30
C VAL A 180 -9.98 -3.86 4.47
N GLU A 181 -10.52 -4.55 5.49
CA GLU A 181 -11.94 -4.55 5.81
C GLU A 181 -12.50 -3.14 6.00
N ASN A 182 -11.78 -2.27 6.74
CA ASN A 182 -12.24 -0.90 6.94
C ASN A 182 -12.32 -0.12 5.63
N CYS A 183 -11.35 -0.30 4.72
CA CYS A 183 -11.39 0.28 3.38
C CYS A 183 -12.62 -0.23 2.61
N LEU A 184 -12.81 -1.56 2.54
CA LEU A 184 -13.89 -2.19 1.79
C LEU A 184 -15.27 -1.81 2.31
N LEU A 185 -15.50 -1.92 3.61
CA LEU A 185 -16.80 -1.62 4.24
C LEU A 185 -17.23 -0.18 4.00
N THR A 186 -16.27 0.75 3.94
CA THR A 186 -16.57 2.18 3.82
C THR A 186 -16.70 2.66 2.39
N THR A 187 -16.05 2.01 1.42
CA THR A 187 -15.96 2.52 0.05
C THR A 187 -16.51 1.60 -1.03
N THR A 188 -16.93 0.40 -0.65
CA THR A 188 -17.51 -0.58 -1.59
C THR A 188 -18.83 -1.17 -1.09
N ASP A 189 -19.61 -1.74 -2.02
CA ASP A 189 -20.74 -2.61 -1.71
C ASP A 189 -20.43 -4.07 -2.13
N GLU A 190 -21.34 -5.00 -1.80
CA GLU A 190 -21.25 -6.39 -2.25
C GLU A 190 -21.21 -6.46 -3.78
N ASN A 191 -20.42 -7.40 -4.29
CA ASN A 191 -20.12 -7.63 -5.71
C ASN A 191 -19.27 -6.54 -6.40
N ASP A 192 -18.90 -5.45 -5.73
CA ASP A 192 -17.92 -4.49 -6.26
C ASP A 192 -16.59 -5.19 -6.53
N ILE A 193 -15.82 -4.68 -7.50
CA ILE A 193 -14.55 -5.24 -7.94
C ILE A 193 -13.39 -4.51 -7.27
N VAL A 194 -12.54 -5.25 -6.59
CA VAL A 194 -11.36 -4.76 -5.87
C VAL A 194 -10.08 -5.24 -6.56
N LEU A 195 -9.14 -4.34 -6.75
CA LEU A 195 -7.82 -4.66 -7.34
C LEU A 195 -6.72 -4.49 -6.29
N ASP A 196 -5.80 -5.46 -6.24
CA ASP A 196 -4.53 -5.34 -5.50
C ASP A 196 -3.35 -5.68 -6.42
N PRO A 197 -2.70 -4.66 -7.04
CA PRO A 197 -1.55 -4.87 -7.93
C PRO A 197 -0.35 -5.57 -7.27
N PHE A 198 -0.29 -5.60 -5.94
CA PHE A 198 0.77 -6.25 -5.17
C PHE A 198 0.20 -7.14 -4.06
N ALA A 199 -0.61 -8.11 -4.45
CA ALA A 199 -1.43 -8.94 -3.55
C ALA A 199 -0.65 -9.64 -2.42
N GLY A 200 0.65 -9.88 -2.58
CA GLY A 200 1.53 -10.46 -1.56
C GLY A 200 1.01 -11.75 -0.98
N SER A 201 0.55 -11.73 0.27
CA SER A 201 -0.06 -12.90 0.94
C SER A 201 -1.53 -13.13 0.58
N GLY A 202 -2.13 -12.28 -0.25
CA GLY A 202 -3.54 -12.37 -0.63
C GLY A 202 -4.52 -11.84 0.41
N THR A 203 -4.08 -11.03 1.36
CA THR A 203 -4.95 -10.49 2.43
C THR A 203 -6.15 -9.73 1.86
N THR A 204 -5.94 -8.95 0.79
CA THR A 204 -7.02 -8.22 0.11
C THR A 204 -8.06 -9.18 -0.46
N GLY A 205 -7.62 -10.27 -1.12
CA GLY A 205 -8.52 -11.30 -1.64
C GLY A 205 -9.31 -12.03 -0.55
N VAL A 206 -8.68 -12.32 0.60
CA VAL A 206 -9.36 -12.94 1.76
C VAL A 206 -10.44 -12.01 2.29
N ALA A 207 -10.13 -10.75 2.54
CA ALA A 207 -11.11 -9.76 3.02
C ALA A 207 -12.26 -9.56 2.01
N CYS A 208 -11.95 -9.51 0.71
CA CYS A 208 -12.99 -9.45 -0.34
C CYS A 208 -13.93 -10.63 -0.29
N LYS A 209 -13.40 -11.85 -0.17
CA LYS A 209 -14.21 -13.07 -0.06
C LYS A 209 -15.10 -13.04 1.17
N ASN A 210 -14.57 -12.66 2.32
CA ASN A 210 -15.31 -12.60 3.58
C ASN A 210 -16.45 -11.56 3.56
N LEU A 211 -16.30 -10.52 2.75
CA LEU A 211 -17.25 -9.42 2.63
C LEU A 211 -18.09 -9.45 1.34
N ASN A 212 -18.07 -10.53 0.57
CA ASN A 212 -18.77 -10.70 -0.71
C ASN A 212 -18.39 -9.66 -1.77
N ARG A 213 -17.12 -9.32 -1.88
CA ARG A 213 -16.54 -8.52 -2.98
C ARG A 213 -15.83 -9.41 -3.97
N ASN A 214 -15.77 -8.99 -5.23
CA ASN A 214 -14.90 -9.60 -6.22
C ASN A 214 -13.50 -9.02 -6.14
N PHE A 215 -12.47 -9.81 -6.55
CA PHE A 215 -11.10 -9.33 -6.56
C PHE A 215 -10.31 -9.80 -7.78
N ILE A 216 -9.33 -8.98 -8.12
CA ILE A 216 -8.29 -9.22 -9.12
C ILE A 216 -6.94 -9.00 -8.46
#